data_930e92a51dea3ce9e350b1369d86ba52
#
_entry.id   930e92a51dea3ce9e350b1369d86ba52
#
_cell.length_a   1.000
_cell.length_b   1.000
_cell.length_c   1.000
_cell.angle_alpha   90.00
_cell.angle_beta   90.00
_cell.angle_gamma   90.00
#
_symmetry.space_group_name_H-M   'P 1'
#
loop_
_entity.id
_entity.type
_entity.pdbx_description
1 polymer ?
#
loop_
_entity_poly.entity_id
_entity_poly.type
_entity_poly.pdbx_seq_one_letter_code
_entity_poly.pdbx_strand_id
1 'polypeptide(L)'
;MRQPEPVVIAILLGALCLTGSSAQAPPRAAVLFEGARLITGDGTPPVENSAFLVENARFSRVGRRGDIQAPAGAARVDLSGKTVIPGLVDGHSHIGYMKNLTSGAMNYTRENILDHMHRFAYFGVAASQAMGTDFGELPFQLRDEIIAGQHPDAARFLTAGRGLSPLEEISADNMRQAANPVTTPEGARALVQELVPRRVKLIKTWVDDRGGSVKMLTPDLYTAIFDEAHNHGLRVAVHATDLAVAKALLPAGIDVFAHMIGDVDDELVALFRKRPGVAVLSALGGPHRAVYAPWLEPVHPLILETVRPEQIKRLQGRFPIRNADQRARSEDAWNRLARGIKRLSEEGVKIGVGTDGGGQQGDQFIGWTMHAELENMVMAGISPSRVLVAATRTSAEILGQDDLGMIAAGKSADFVVLDANPLDDIRNTRRISEVYLRGRRVDRERLRKAWAAGGLAN
;
A
#
# COMPACT_ATOMS: atom_id res chain seq x y z
N MET A 1 -83.59 -0.26 28.72
CA MET A 1 -82.40 -0.80 28.05
C MET A 1 -81.38 0.34 27.85
N ARG A 2 -80.38 0.39 28.71
CA ARG A 2 -79.30 1.39 28.62
C ARG A 2 -78.16 0.77 27.81
N GLN A 3 -77.64 1.43 26.79
CA GLN A 3 -76.46 1.03 25.99
C GLN A 3 -75.21 1.40 26.81
N PRO A 4 -74.15 0.60 26.76
CA PRO A 4 -72.89 0.93 27.41
C PRO A 4 -72.03 1.85 26.52
N GLU A 5 -71.39 2.84 27.14
CA GLU A 5 -70.43 3.75 26.56
C GLU A 5 -69.09 3.03 26.26
N PRO A 6 -68.31 3.41 25.19
CA PRO A 6 -67.01 2.82 24.91
C PRO A 6 -65.92 3.44 25.79
N VAL A 7 -65.16 2.58 26.45
CA VAL A 7 -63.96 2.94 27.20
C VAL A 7 -62.81 3.11 26.16
N VAL A 8 -62.28 4.32 26.08
CA VAL A 8 -61.06 4.62 25.26
C VAL A 8 -59.82 4.37 26.15
N ILE A 9 -59.06 3.34 25.82
CA ILE A 9 -57.74 3.08 26.43
C ILE A 9 -56.71 3.85 25.63
N ALA A 10 -56.15 4.91 26.20
CA ALA A 10 -55.00 5.61 25.66
C ALA A 10 -53.72 4.84 25.99
N ILE A 11 -53.09 4.22 24.96
CA ILE A 11 -51.76 3.63 25.08
C ILE A 11 -50.71 4.74 24.87
N LEU A 12 -50.06 5.13 25.96
CA LEU A 12 -48.87 5.99 25.94
C LEU A 12 -47.65 5.14 25.49
N LEU A 13 -47.23 5.26 24.22
CA LEU A 13 -45.96 4.78 23.76
C LEU A 13 -44.87 5.74 24.23
N GLY A 14 -44.17 5.37 25.29
CA GLY A 14 -42.93 6.03 25.71
C GLY A 14 -41.79 5.68 24.77
N ALA A 15 -41.39 6.61 23.92
CA ALA A 15 -40.18 6.49 23.13
C ALA A 15 -38.97 6.63 24.06
N LEU A 16 -38.31 5.51 24.41
CA LEU A 16 -36.97 5.51 25.01
C LEU A 16 -35.96 5.88 23.91
N CYS A 17 -35.54 7.14 23.84
CA CYS A 17 -34.35 7.54 23.13
C CYS A 17 -33.13 6.99 23.87
N LEU A 18 -32.62 5.83 23.43
CA LEU A 18 -31.27 5.37 23.77
C LEU A 18 -30.26 6.27 23.07
N THR A 19 -29.84 7.35 23.72
CA THR A 19 -28.66 8.09 23.35
C THR A 19 -27.46 7.20 23.65
N GLY A 20 -27.01 6.44 22.63
CA GLY A 20 -25.76 5.72 22.68
C GLY A 20 -24.61 6.73 22.80
N SER A 21 -24.18 7.01 24.02
CA SER A 21 -22.93 7.72 24.28
C SER A 21 -21.79 6.80 23.79
N SER A 22 -21.22 7.10 22.63
CA SER A 22 -19.96 6.48 22.23
C SER A 22 -18.93 6.90 23.28
N ALA A 23 -18.57 5.99 24.16
CA ALA A 23 -17.50 6.19 25.12
C ALA A 23 -16.22 6.47 24.33
N GLN A 24 -15.82 7.73 24.26
CA GLN A 24 -14.58 8.15 23.66
C GLN A 24 -13.44 7.56 24.50
N ALA A 25 -12.57 6.76 23.88
CA ALA A 25 -11.42 6.19 24.57
C ALA A 25 -10.67 7.31 25.32
N PRO A 26 -10.18 7.07 26.55
CA PRO A 26 -9.48 8.10 27.31
C PRO A 26 -8.34 8.69 26.48
N PRO A 27 -8.09 10.02 26.58
CA PRO A 27 -7.04 10.68 25.84
C PRO A 27 -5.71 10.00 26.16
N ARG A 28 -4.97 9.61 25.13
CA ARG A 28 -3.65 8.99 25.29
C ARG A 28 -2.70 10.05 25.84
N ALA A 29 -1.85 9.63 26.79
CA ALA A 29 -0.81 10.50 27.32
C ALA A 29 0.05 11.05 26.17
N ALA A 30 0.39 12.33 26.24
CA ALA A 30 1.28 12.97 25.30
C ALA A 30 2.68 12.33 25.39
N VAL A 31 3.36 12.17 24.25
CA VAL A 31 4.73 11.66 24.20
C VAL A 31 5.59 12.61 23.38
N LEU A 32 6.66 13.10 23.99
CA LEU A 32 7.68 13.90 23.34
C LEU A 32 8.86 13.01 22.93
N PHE A 33 9.16 12.98 21.65
CA PHE A 33 10.33 12.30 21.07
C PHE A 33 11.40 13.35 20.74
N GLU A 34 12.66 13.09 21.11
CA GLU A 34 13.73 14.07 21.03
C GLU A 34 15.06 13.45 20.56
N GLY A 35 15.91 14.27 19.91
CA GLY A 35 17.31 13.98 19.64
C GLY A 35 17.62 13.31 18.30
N ALA A 36 16.60 12.83 17.57
CA ALA A 36 16.82 12.16 16.30
C ALA A 36 17.17 13.13 15.15
N ARG A 37 17.80 12.57 14.09
CA ARG A 37 17.69 13.13 12.75
C ARG A 37 16.28 12.84 12.24
N LEU A 38 15.56 13.88 11.81
CA LEU A 38 14.19 13.76 11.35
C LEU A 38 14.09 14.06 9.86
N ILE A 39 13.66 13.07 9.07
CA ILE A 39 13.30 13.20 7.66
C ILE A 39 11.79 13.32 7.60
N THR A 40 11.27 14.49 7.27
CA THR A 40 9.84 14.83 7.37
C THR A 40 8.97 14.20 6.27
N GLY A 41 9.57 13.72 5.17
CA GLY A 41 8.85 13.13 4.03
C GLY A 41 8.42 14.15 2.96
N ASP A 42 8.70 15.43 3.15
CA ASP A 42 8.37 16.50 2.19
C ASP A 42 9.48 16.79 1.16
N GLY A 43 10.65 16.15 1.30
CA GLY A 43 11.81 16.35 0.45
C GLY A 43 12.74 17.47 0.90
N THR A 44 12.43 18.15 1.99
CA THR A 44 13.34 19.15 2.59
C THR A 44 14.53 18.48 3.29
N PRO A 45 15.63 19.23 3.55
CA PRO A 45 16.76 18.71 4.33
C PRO A 45 16.30 18.19 5.71
N PRO A 46 16.93 17.15 6.26
CA PRO A 46 16.61 16.63 7.57
C PRO A 46 16.74 17.66 8.68
N VAL A 47 15.89 17.57 9.70
CA VAL A 47 16.02 18.33 10.93
C VAL A 47 16.93 17.55 11.89
N GLU A 48 18.14 18.05 12.10
CA GLU A 48 19.07 17.47 13.06
C GLU A 48 18.67 17.82 14.49
N ASN A 49 18.91 16.90 15.43
CA ASN A 49 18.54 17.06 16.85
C ASN A 49 17.11 17.55 17.00
N SER A 50 16.20 16.82 16.38
CA SER A 50 14.79 17.18 16.29
C SER A 50 14.01 16.91 17.58
N ALA A 51 12.80 17.46 17.64
CA ALA A 51 11.78 17.07 18.60
C ALA A 51 10.41 17.04 17.90
N PHE A 52 9.55 16.11 18.33
CA PHE A 52 8.15 16.09 17.92
C PHE A 52 7.26 15.56 19.04
N LEU A 53 6.10 16.18 19.18
CA LEU A 53 5.11 15.82 20.19
C LEU A 53 3.97 15.04 19.54
N VAL A 54 3.63 13.90 20.12
CA VAL A 54 2.51 13.05 19.71
C VAL A 54 1.40 13.11 20.75
N GLU A 55 0.21 13.51 20.31
CA GLU A 55 -1.00 13.60 21.11
C GLU A 55 -2.18 13.04 20.30
N ASN A 56 -3.05 12.29 20.93
CA ASN A 56 -4.26 11.74 20.28
C ASN A 56 -3.99 11.06 18.92
N ALA A 57 -2.91 10.26 18.85
CA ALA A 57 -2.49 9.54 17.65
C ALA A 57 -1.99 10.43 16.48
N ARG A 58 -1.72 11.72 16.72
CA ARG A 58 -1.26 12.68 15.71
C ARG A 58 -0.01 13.41 16.18
N PHE A 59 0.78 13.86 15.22
CA PHE A 59 1.82 14.85 15.50
C PHE A 59 1.14 16.18 15.84
N SER A 60 1.35 16.71 17.05
CA SER A 60 0.81 18.03 17.42
C SER A 60 1.82 19.15 17.18
N ARG A 61 3.11 18.88 17.35
CA ARG A 61 4.20 19.81 17.09
C ARG A 61 5.41 19.07 16.53
N VAL A 62 6.14 19.72 15.63
CA VAL A 62 7.38 19.19 15.02
C VAL A 62 8.38 20.36 14.93
N GLY A 63 9.63 20.14 15.36
CA GLY A 63 10.69 21.18 15.37
C GLY A 63 12.03 20.64 15.83
N ARG A 64 12.84 21.49 16.42
CA ARG A 64 14.14 21.14 17.02
C ARG A 64 13.99 20.84 18.50
N ARG A 65 14.93 20.08 19.06
CA ARG A 65 15.03 19.85 20.51
C ARG A 65 15.20 21.22 21.23
N GLY A 66 14.35 21.39 22.24
CA GLY A 66 14.28 22.65 23.00
C GLY A 66 13.20 23.62 22.53
N ASP A 67 12.75 23.57 21.27
CA ASP A 67 11.69 24.45 20.77
C ASP A 67 10.29 24.00 21.19
N ILE A 68 10.14 22.71 21.59
CA ILE A 68 8.84 22.11 21.92
C ILE A 68 8.76 21.86 23.42
N GLN A 69 7.82 22.53 24.06
CA GLN A 69 7.46 22.27 25.45
C GLN A 69 6.42 21.14 25.51
N ALA A 70 6.75 20.07 26.22
CA ALA A 70 5.80 18.98 26.47
C ALA A 70 4.79 19.41 27.55
N PRO A 71 3.52 18.98 27.43
CA PRO A 71 2.54 19.12 28.50
C PRO A 71 3.01 18.44 29.80
N ALA A 72 2.50 18.91 30.93
CA ALA A 72 2.77 18.26 32.22
C ALA A 72 2.34 16.79 32.19
N GLY A 73 3.22 15.90 32.64
CA GLY A 73 2.97 14.46 32.63
C GLY A 73 3.20 13.75 31.30
N ALA A 74 3.65 14.45 30.26
CA ALA A 74 4.05 13.82 28.99
C ALA A 74 5.26 12.89 29.19
N ALA A 75 5.19 11.70 28.59
CA ALA A 75 6.34 10.82 28.50
C ALA A 75 7.40 11.42 27.56
N ARG A 76 8.69 11.11 27.82
CA ARG A 76 9.80 11.52 26.95
C ARG A 76 10.55 10.30 26.45
N VAL A 77 10.87 10.30 25.15
CA VAL A 77 11.64 9.25 24.49
C VAL A 77 12.87 9.90 23.84
N ASP A 78 14.05 9.51 24.31
CA ASP A 78 15.31 9.94 23.69
C ASP A 78 15.62 9.05 22.47
N LEU A 79 15.72 9.68 21.32
CA LEU A 79 16.08 9.07 20.04
C LEU A 79 17.44 9.55 19.52
N SER A 80 18.32 10.01 20.41
CA SER A 80 19.67 10.45 20.06
C SER A 80 20.43 9.36 19.30
N GLY A 81 21.07 9.72 18.19
CA GLY A 81 21.77 8.79 17.30
C GLY A 81 20.86 7.98 16.34
N LYS A 82 19.57 8.16 16.40
CA LYS A 82 18.60 7.53 15.49
C LYS A 82 18.21 8.46 14.35
N THR A 83 17.64 7.85 13.30
CA THR A 83 16.95 8.58 12.23
C THR A 83 15.47 8.22 12.25
N VAL A 84 14.61 9.22 12.10
CA VAL A 84 13.15 9.01 12.02
C VAL A 84 12.66 9.39 10.65
N ILE A 85 11.83 8.52 10.07
CA ILE A 85 11.13 8.73 8.79
C ILE A 85 9.63 8.54 8.97
N PRO A 86 8.77 9.10 8.11
CA PRO A 86 7.35 8.75 8.10
C PRO A 86 7.15 7.25 7.88
N GLY A 87 6.04 6.69 8.35
CA GLY A 87 5.62 5.35 7.98
C GLY A 87 5.51 5.22 6.46
N LEU A 88 6.04 4.12 5.93
CA LEU A 88 6.04 3.83 4.51
C LEU A 88 4.61 3.53 4.01
N VAL A 89 4.33 3.80 2.75
CA VAL A 89 3.03 3.57 2.13
C VAL A 89 3.21 2.77 0.84
N ASP A 90 2.63 1.57 0.80
CA ASP A 90 2.65 0.69 -0.36
C ASP A 90 1.39 0.90 -1.21
N GLY A 91 1.58 1.45 -2.39
CA GLY A 91 0.49 1.77 -3.32
C GLY A 91 -0.09 0.57 -4.06
N HIS A 92 0.58 -0.60 -4.04
CA HIS A 92 0.14 -1.77 -4.80
C HIS A 92 0.60 -3.08 -4.16
N SER A 93 -0.35 -3.85 -3.68
CA SER A 93 -0.13 -5.20 -3.15
C SER A 93 -1.34 -6.11 -3.39
N HIS A 94 -1.18 -7.41 -3.10
CA HIS A 94 -2.22 -8.43 -3.19
C HIS A 94 -2.44 -9.08 -1.82
N ILE A 95 -3.11 -8.34 -0.94
CA ILE A 95 -3.28 -8.67 0.47
C ILE A 95 -4.22 -9.87 0.62
N GLY A 96 -3.82 -10.85 1.42
CA GLY A 96 -4.63 -12.05 1.71
C GLY A 96 -4.60 -13.14 0.63
N TYR A 97 -4.01 -12.87 -0.54
CA TYR A 97 -4.02 -13.79 -1.68
C TYR A 97 -2.94 -14.86 -1.59
N MET A 98 -1.77 -14.52 -1.06
CA MET A 98 -0.67 -15.46 -0.83
C MET A 98 -0.68 -15.98 0.62
N LYS A 99 -0.47 -17.28 0.79
CA LYS A 99 -0.17 -17.90 2.09
C LYS A 99 0.91 -18.94 1.91
N ASN A 100 1.99 -18.84 2.70
CA ASN A 100 3.19 -19.66 2.52
C ASN A 100 3.75 -19.52 1.09
N LEU A 101 3.68 -20.55 0.27
CA LEU A 101 4.13 -20.53 -1.13
C LEU A 101 2.98 -20.82 -2.10
N THR A 102 1.75 -20.63 -1.66
CA THR A 102 0.55 -20.81 -2.48
C THR A 102 -0.13 -19.46 -2.71
N SER A 103 -0.73 -19.29 -3.86
CA SER A 103 -1.55 -18.11 -4.19
C SER A 103 -2.92 -18.57 -4.64
N GLY A 104 -3.96 -17.88 -4.22
CA GLY A 104 -5.32 -18.14 -4.64
C GLY A 104 -6.38 -17.71 -3.62
N ALA A 105 -7.64 -17.79 -4.08
CA ALA A 105 -8.82 -17.40 -3.31
C ALA A 105 -8.96 -18.17 -1.98
N MET A 106 -8.50 -19.42 -1.93
CA MET A 106 -8.53 -20.25 -0.72
C MET A 106 -7.72 -19.66 0.45
N ASN A 107 -6.76 -18.80 0.17
CA ASN A 107 -5.94 -18.14 1.17
C ASN A 107 -6.61 -16.86 1.72
N TYR A 108 -7.69 -16.40 1.09
CA TYR A 108 -8.31 -15.12 1.41
C TYR A 108 -9.21 -15.26 2.66
N THR A 109 -8.57 -15.29 3.80
CA THR A 109 -9.21 -15.41 5.13
C THR A 109 -8.89 -14.21 5.99
N ARG A 110 -9.71 -13.95 7.00
CA ARG A 110 -9.51 -12.89 7.99
C ARG A 110 -8.11 -12.96 8.61
N GLU A 111 -7.70 -14.14 9.03
CA GLU A 111 -6.43 -14.39 9.71
C GLU A 111 -5.25 -14.09 8.78
N ASN A 112 -5.33 -14.51 7.52
CA ASN A 112 -4.26 -14.28 6.56
C ASN A 112 -4.15 -12.80 6.16
N ILE A 113 -5.28 -12.11 5.99
CA ILE A 113 -5.27 -10.65 5.74
C ILE A 113 -4.65 -9.90 6.93
N LEU A 114 -5.05 -10.23 8.15
CA LEU A 114 -4.48 -9.61 9.36
C LEU A 114 -2.99 -9.94 9.53
N ASP A 115 -2.57 -11.18 9.22
CA ASP A 115 -1.15 -11.54 9.21
C ASP A 115 -0.34 -10.67 8.23
N HIS A 116 -0.87 -10.45 7.01
CA HIS A 116 -0.26 -9.54 6.05
C HIS A 116 -0.16 -8.11 6.59
N MET A 117 -1.23 -7.59 7.22
CA MET A 117 -1.22 -6.23 7.78
C MET A 117 -0.24 -6.09 8.95
N HIS A 118 -0.05 -7.14 9.75
CA HIS A 118 0.99 -7.19 10.78
C HIS A 118 2.40 -7.25 10.19
N ARG A 119 2.62 -7.98 9.08
CA ARG A 119 3.90 -8.00 8.37
C ARG A 119 4.23 -6.63 7.79
N PHE A 120 3.28 -5.97 7.16
CA PHE A 120 3.48 -4.58 6.71
C PHE A 120 3.92 -3.68 7.87
N ALA A 121 3.20 -3.71 9.00
CA ALA A 121 3.55 -2.94 10.19
C ALA A 121 4.94 -3.30 10.73
N TYR A 122 5.28 -4.59 10.77
CA TYR A 122 6.58 -5.07 11.21
C TYR A 122 7.74 -4.47 10.41
N PHE A 123 7.56 -4.29 9.10
CA PHE A 123 8.53 -3.69 8.19
C PHE A 123 8.38 -2.17 8.05
N GLY A 124 7.60 -1.50 8.91
CA GLY A 124 7.46 -0.04 8.91
C GLY A 124 6.51 0.52 7.86
N VAL A 125 5.70 -0.32 7.22
CA VAL A 125 4.66 0.13 6.28
C VAL A 125 3.40 0.47 7.07
N ALA A 126 2.97 1.73 7.01
CA ALA A 126 1.82 2.26 7.75
C ALA A 126 0.48 2.00 7.03
N ALA A 127 0.51 1.90 5.71
CA ALA A 127 -0.66 1.61 4.89
C ALA A 127 -0.27 0.84 3.63
N SER A 128 -1.14 -0.07 3.18
CA SER A 128 -0.98 -0.78 1.92
C SER A 128 -2.31 -0.92 1.20
N GLN A 129 -2.28 -0.76 -0.14
CA GLN A 129 -3.42 -0.83 -1.04
C GLN A 129 -3.52 -2.19 -1.70
N ALA A 130 -4.59 -2.95 -1.40
CA ALA A 130 -4.96 -4.12 -2.16
C ALA A 130 -5.51 -3.71 -3.54
N MET A 131 -4.92 -4.25 -4.60
CA MET A 131 -5.17 -3.86 -5.98
C MET A 131 -6.00 -4.90 -6.74
N GLY A 132 -7.28 -5.02 -6.35
CA GLY A 132 -8.29 -5.67 -7.16
C GLY A 132 -8.40 -7.19 -7.00
N THR A 133 -7.70 -7.79 -6.03
CA THR A 133 -7.76 -9.24 -5.75
C THR A 133 -8.56 -9.57 -4.49
N ASP A 134 -9.41 -8.68 -4.06
CA ASP A 134 -10.22 -8.82 -2.87
C ASP A 134 -11.50 -9.64 -3.13
N PHE A 135 -11.99 -10.36 -2.11
CA PHE A 135 -13.18 -11.20 -2.23
C PHE A 135 -14.25 -10.81 -1.21
N GLY A 136 -15.47 -10.63 -1.69
CA GLY A 136 -16.67 -10.44 -0.86
C GLY A 136 -16.60 -9.19 0.03
N GLU A 137 -17.23 -9.27 1.21
CA GLU A 137 -17.35 -8.16 2.15
C GLU A 137 -16.19 -8.06 3.16
N LEU A 138 -15.43 -9.11 3.30
CA LEU A 138 -14.36 -9.23 4.30
C LEU A 138 -13.32 -8.09 4.24
N PRO A 139 -12.83 -7.64 3.07
CA PRO A 139 -11.87 -6.56 2.99
C PRO A 139 -12.41 -5.24 3.55
N PHE A 140 -13.67 -4.93 3.29
CA PHE A 140 -14.30 -3.71 3.78
C PHE A 140 -14.53 -3.77 5.30
N GLN A 141 -14.93 -4.91 5.84
CA GLN A 141 -15.07 -5.13 7.28
C GLN A 141 -13.74 -4.96 8.00
N LEU A 142 -12.66 -5.62 7.52
CA LEU A 142 -11.33 -5.52 8.13
C LEU A 142 -10.74 -4.11 8.04
N ARG A 143 -10.92 -3.43 6.91
CA ARG A 143 -10.56 -2.02 6.79
C ARG A 143 -11.22 -1.18 7.89
N ASP A 144 -12.52 -1.33 8.07
CA ASP A 144 -13.29 -0.54 9.03
C ASP A 144 -12.90 -0.90 10.48
N GLU A 145 -12.66 -2.17 10.80
CA GLU A 145 -12.14 -2.61 12.09
C GLU A 145 -10.75 -2.02 12.40
N ILE A 146 -9.83 -1.99 11.42
CA ILE A 146 -8.50 -1.39 11.58
C ILE A 146 -8.61 0.13 11.80
N ILE A 147 -9.50 0.81 11.04
CA ILE A 147 -9.78 2.24 11.23
C ILE A 147 -10.34 2.49 12.63
N ALA A 148 -11.23 1.64 13.12
CA ALA A 148 -11.80 1.71 14.48
C ALA A 148 -10.77 1.39 15.58
N GLY A 149 -9.55 0.99 15.24
CA GLY A 149 -8.48 0.69 16.19
C GLY A 149 -8.55 -0.68 16.85
N GLN A 150 -9.35 -1.60 16.34
CA GLN A 150 -9.50 -2.95 16.88
C GLN A 150 -8.23 -3.81 16.64
N HIS A 151 -7.40 -3.44 15.65
CA HIS A 151 -6.13 -4.08 15.32
C HIS A 151 -4.98 -3.08 15.41
N PRO A 152 -4.53 -2.71 16.63
CA PRO A 152 -3.61 -1.59 16.83
C PRO A 152 -2.22 -1.80 16.23
N ASP A 153 -1.75 -3.05 16.11
CA ASP A 153 -0.44 -3.40 15.55
C ASP A 153 -0.51 -3.69 14.03
N ALA A 154 -1.68 -3.55 13.40
CA ALA A 154 -1.85 -3.73 11.96
C ALA A 154 -1.65 -2.41 11.21
N ALA A 155 -1.00 -2.47 10.04
CA ALA A 155 -0.99 -1.38 9.07
C ALA A 155 -2.40 -1.06 8.59
N ARG A 156 -2.65 0.12 8.02
CA ARG A 156 -3.94 0.43 7.40
C ARG A 156 -4.14 -0.42 6.16
N PHE A 157 -5.26 -1.12 6.13
CA PHE A 157 -5.71 -1.88 4.97
C PHE A 157 -6.55 -0.98 4.08
N LEU A 158 -6.07 -0.73 2.85
CA LEU A 158 -6.80 -0.01 1.82
C LEU A 158 -7.20 -1.01 0.74
N THR A 159 -8.39 -0.86 0.17
CA THR A 159 -8.91 -1.83 -0.80
C THR A 159 -9.57 -1.13 -1.99
N ALA A 160 -9.29 -1.63 -3.19
CA ALA A 160 -10.01 -1.33 -4.42
C ALA A 160 -11.23 -2.25 -4.62
N GLY A 161 -11.46 -3.20 -3.71
CA GLY A 161 -12.44 -4.27 -3.89
C GLY A 161 -12.02 -5.23 -5.00
N ARG A 162 -13.00 -5.84 -5.64
CA ARG A 162 -12.76 -6.66 -6.84
C ARG A 162 -12.44 -5.76 -8.02
N GLY A 163 -11.33 -6.03 -8.68
CA GLY A 163 -10.96 -5.31 -9.91
C GLY A 163 -11.82 -5.72 -11.10
N LEU A 164 -11.68 -5.00 -12.22
CA LEU A 164 -12.42 -5.21 -13.44
C LEU A 164 -11.49 -5.72 -14.54
N SER A 165 -11.86 -6.80 -15.22
CA SER A 165 -11.03 -7.47 -16.24
C SER A 165 -11.89 -8.09 -17.34
N PRO A 166 -11.39 -8.31 -18.57
CA PRO A 166 -12.11 -9.06 -19.57
C PRO A 166 -12.44 -10.48 -19.08
N LEU A 167 -13.53 -11.06 -19.59
CA LEU A 167 -13.99 -12.39 -19.19
C LEU A 167 -12.94 -13.48 -19.46
N GLU A 168 -12.27 -13.43 -20.60
CA GLU A 168 -11.26 -14.40 -20.99
C GLU A 168 -10.05 -14.44 -20.08
N GLU A 169 -9.69 -13.31 -19.47
CA GLU A 169 -8.56 -13.23 -18.54
C GLU A 169 -8.86 -13.85 -17.18
N ILE A 170 -10.11 -13.83 -16.72
CA ILE A 170 -10.52 -14.40 -15.44
C ILE A 170 -10.24 -15.90 -15.40
N SER A 171 -10.36 -16.60 -16.53
CA SER A 171 -10.07 -18.03 -16.64
C SER A 171 -8.59 -18.35 -16.80
N ALA A 172 -7.77 -17.41 -17.27
CA ALA A 172 -6.37 -17.65 -17.62
C ALA A 172 -5.38 -17.40 -16.46
N ASP A 173 -5.77 -16.62 -15.46
CA ASP A 173 -4.89 -16.15 -14.39
C ASP A 173 -5.54 -16.25 -13.02
N ASN A 174 -4.86 -16.95 -12.10
CA ASN A 174 -5.33 -17.13 -10.73
C ASN A 174 -5.61 -15.79 -10.01
N MET A 175 -4.84 -14.74 -10.26
CA MET A 175 -5.08 -13.42 -9.63
C MET A 175 -6.32 -12.75 -10.19
N ARG A 176 -6.57 -12.90 -11.50
CA ARG A 176 -7.72 -12.30 -12.16
C ARG A 176 -9.02 -13.07 -11.91
N GLN A 177 -8.97 -14.28 -11.36
CA GLN A 177 -10.15 -14.96 -10.82
C GLN A 177 -10.85 -14.15 -9.71
N ALA A 178 -10.12 -13.26 -9.03
CA ALA A 178 -10.71 -12.33 -8.10
C ALA A 178 -11.48 -11.19 -8.79
N ALA A 179 -11.20 -10.88 -10.06
CA ALA A 179 -11.80 -9.75 -10.77
C ALA A 179 -13.26 -10.02 -11.18
N ASN A 180 -14.01 -8.93 -11.40
CA ASN A 180 -15.32 -8.96 -12.03
C ASN A 180 -15.16 -8.96 -13.56
N PRO A 181 -15.89 -9.81 -14.31
CA PRO A 181 -15.86 -9.83 -15.76
C PRO A 181 -16.57 -8.61 -16.34
N VAL A 182 -15.91 -7.92 -17.28
CA VAL A 182 -16.46 -6.80 -18.03
C VAL A 182 -16.72 -7.23 -19.45
N THR A 183 -17.97 -7.13 -19.88
CA THR A 183 -18.40 -7.56 -21.23
C THR A 183 -19.13 -6.48 -22.02
N THR A 184 -19.74 -5.49 -21.34
CA THR A 184 -20.43 -4.35 -21.96
C THR A 184 -20.13 -3.05 -21.22
N PRO A 185 -20.26 -1.88 -21.86
CA PRO A 185 -20.11 -0.58 -21.19
C PRO A 185 -21.09 -0.38 -20.03
N GLU A 186 -22.35 -0.81 -20.17
CA GLU A 186 -23.37 -0.72 -19.13
C GLU A 186 -23.00 -1.61 -17.92
N GLY A 187 -22.54 -2.84 -18.18
CA GLY A 187 -22.05 -3.74 -17.15
C GLY A 187 -20.81 -3.18 -16.42
N ALA A 188 -19.89 -2.54 -17.15
CA ALA A 188 -18.74 -1.87 -16.58
C ALA A 188 -19.15 -0.75 -15.60
N ARG A 189 -20.13 0.10 -16.00
CA ARG A 189 -20.66 1.17 -15.12
C ARG A 189 -21.34 0.60 -13.88
N ALA A 190 -22.17 -0.44 -14.04
CA ALA A 190 -22.83 -1.08 -12.90
C ALA A 190 -21.84 -1.62 -11.87
N LEU A 191 -20.75 -2.28 -12.32
CA LEU A 191 -19.69 -2.80 -11.44
C LEU A 191 -18.95 -1.69 -10.68
N VAL A 192 -18.74 -0.52 -11.30
CA VAL A 192 -18.19 0.66 -10.62
C VAL A 192 -19.16 1.16 -9.55
N GLN A 193 -20.47 1.27 -9.89
CA GLN A 193 -21.51 1.73 -8.96
C GLN A 193 -21.64 0.83 -7.73
N GLU A 194 -21.42 -0.49 -7.83
CA GLU A 194 -21.39 -1.41 -6.70
C GLU A 194 -20.28 -1.08 -5.68
N LEU A 195 -19.17 -0.49 -6.13
CA LEU A 195 -18.04 -0.13 -5.27
C LEU A 195 -18.20 1.23 -4.58
N VAL A 196 -19.04 2.13 -5.10
CA VAL A 196 -19.26 3.48 -4.53
C VAL A 196 -19.69 3.43 -3.05
N PRO A 197 -20.73 2.67 -2.65
CA PRO A 197 -21.15 2.60 -1.24
C PRO A 197 -20.11 1.92 -0.34
N ARG A 198 -19.13 1.22 -0.91
CA ARG A 198 -18.03 0.58 -0.17
C ARG A 198 -16.93 1.56 0.22
N ARG A 199 -17.03 2.83 -0.17
CA ARG A 199 -16.10 3.92 0.15
C ARG A 199 -14.66 3.61 -0.28
N VAL A 200 -14.50 2.92 -1.41
CA VAL A 200 -13.19 2.78 -2.07
C VAL A 200 -12.73 4.16 -2.57
N LYS A 201 -11.43 4.38 -2.71
CA LYS A 201 -10.88 5.61 -3.29
C LYS A 201 -10.34 5.40 -4.69
N LEU A 202 -10.23 4.14 -5.08
CA LEU A 202 -9.57 3.72 -6.30
C LEU A 202 -10.28 2.48 -6.87
N ILE A 203 -10.54 2.49 -8.17
CA ILE A 203 -10.98 1.32 -8.94
C ILE A 203 -9.74 0.68 -9.57
N LYS A 204 -9.65 -0.64 -9.61
CA LYS A 204 -8.59 -1.38 -10.31
C LYS A 204 -9.12 -2.03 -11.56
N THR A 205 -8.39 -1.89 -12.66
CA THR A 205 -8.64 -2.62 -13.90
C THR A 205 -7.35 -3.10 -14.55
N TRP A 206 -7.45 -4.05 -15.49
CA TRP A 206 -6.35 -4.57 -16.28
C TRP A 206 -6.61 -4.28 -17.76
N VAL A 207 -5.65 -3.65 -18.41
CA VAL A 207 -5.65 -3.35 -19.85
C VAL A 207 -4.30 -3.84 -20.40
N ASP A 208 -4.19 -5.12 -20.61
CA ASP A 208 -3.07 -5.76 -21.29
C ASP A 208 -3.54 -7.05 -21.99
N ASP A 209 -2.84 -7.47 -23.02
CA ASP A 209 -3.12 -8.68 -23.80
C ASP A 209 -2.18 -9.84 -23.50
N ARG A 210 -1.29 -9.68 -22.53
CA ARG A 210 -0.28 -10.68 -22.18
C ARG A 210 0.56 -11.14 -23.39
N GLY A 211 0.96 -10.18 -24.24
CA GLY A 211 1.69 -10.47 -25.47
C GLY A 211 0.83 -11.21 -26.52
N GLY A 212 -0.45 -10.87 -26.59
CA GLY A 212 -1.41 -11.43 -27.54
C GLY A 212 -2.06 -12.74 -27.13
N SER A 213 -1.86 -13.19 -25.87
CA SER A 213 -2.43 -14.47 -25.39
C SER A 213 -3.86 -14.35 -24.89
N VAL A 214 -4.33 -13.14 -24.55
CA VAL A 214 -5.69 -12.84 -24.07
C VAL A 214 -6.22 -11.56 -24.74
N LYS A 215 -7.54 -11.38 -24.74
CA LYS A 215 -8.13 -10.13 -25.21
C LYS A 215 -8.02 -9.06 -24.15
N MET A 216 -7.63 -7.84 -24.57
CA MET A 216 -7.68 -6.64 -23.72
C MET A 216 -9.10 -6.12 -23.56
N LEU A 217 -9.35 -5.31 -22.52
CA LEU A 217 -10.48 -4.40 -22.51
C LEU A 217 -10.40 -3.44 -23.69
N THR A 218 -11.49 -3.35 -24.44
CA THR A 218 -11.60 -2.42 -25.59
C THR A 218 -11.75 -0.99 -25.10
N PRO A 219 -11.46 0.03 -25.94
CA PRO A 219 -11.56 1.43 -25.56
C PRO A 219 -12.93 1.85 -25.01
N ASP A 220 -14.02 1.32 -25.53
CA ASP A 220 -15.37 1.57 -25.05
C ASP A 220 -15.61 1.03 -23.63
N LEU A 221 -15.03 -0.14 -23.30
CA LEU A 221 -15.16 -0.74 -21.98
C LEU A 221 -14.34 0.01 -20.93
N TYR A 222 -13.05 0.29 -21.18
CA TYR A 222 -12.25 0.99 -20.19
C TYR A 222 -12.66 2.46 -20.03
N THR A 223 -13.12 3.12 -21.11
CA THR A 223 -13.66 4.48 -21.01
C THR A 223 -14.94 4.52 -20.17
N ALA A 224 -15.82 3.51 -20.32
CA ALA A 224 -17.01 3.40 -19.47
C ALA A 224 -16.67 3.25 -17.99
N ILE A 225 -15.60 2.49 -17.66
CA ILE A 225 -15.08 2.39 -16.28
C ILE A 225 -14.58 3.74 -15.77
N PHE A 226 -13.77 4.45 -16.58
CA PHE A 226 -13.15 5.72 -16.18
C PHE A 226 -14.19 6.81 -15.97
N ASP A 227 -15.11 6.98 -16.92
CA ASP A 227 -16.18 7.97 -16.84
C ASP A 227 -17.03 7.75 -15.59
N GLU A 228 -17.44 6.50 -15.34
CA GLU A 228 -18.28 6.19 -14.20
C GLU A 228 -17.54 6.39 -12.88
N ALA A 229 -16.29 5.98 -12.80
CA ALA A 229 -15.46 6.23 -11.63
C ALA A 229 -15.32 7.73 -11.34
N HIS A 230 -15.03 8.52 -12.36
CA HIS A 230 -14.89 9.98 -12.24
C HIS A 230 -16.21 10.66 -11.88
N ASN A 231 -17.36 10.21 -12.39
CA ASN A 231 -18.68 10.71 -12.01
C ASN A 231 -18.95 10.57 -10.50
N HIS A 232 -18.29 9.61 -9.86
CA HIS A 232 -18.37 9.37 -8.42
C HIS A 232 -17.15 9.89 -7.63
N GLY A 233 -16.24 10.64 -8.26
CA GLY A 233 -15.03 11.17 -7.63
C GLY A 233 -14.01 10.08 -7.25
N LEU A 234 -14.09 8.91 -7.88
CA LEU A 234 -13.15 7.82 -7.73
C LEU A 234 -12.05 7.93 -8.79
N ARG A 235 -10.85 7.46 -8.46
CA ARG A 235 -9.73 7.33 -9.41
C ARG A 235 -9.64 5.92 -9.95
N VAL A 236 -8.97 5.76 -11.09
CA VAL A 236 -8.76 4.45 -11.69
C VAL A 236 -7.28 4.12 -11.79
N ALA A 237 -6.87 2.99 -11.21
CA ALA A 237 -5.56 2.40 -11.38
C ALA A 237 -5.63 1.28 -12.42
N VAL A 238 -4.73 1.33 -13.39
CA VAL A 238 -4.71 0.39 -14.51
C VAL A 238 -3.40 -0.40 -14.51
N HIS A 239 -3.52 -1.73 -14.57
CA HIS A 239 -2.42 -2.59 -15.00
C HIS A 239 -2.24 -2.42 -16.51
N ALA A 240 -1.20 -1.75 -16.92
CA ALA A 240 -0.80 -1.56 -18.30
C ALA A 240 0.71 -1.35 -18.35
N THR A 241 1.43 -2.25 -19.00
CA THR A 241 2.90 -2.22 -19.10
C THR A 241 3.39 -1.94 -20.52
N ASP A 242 2.52 -2.07 -21.51
CA ASP A 242 2.83 -1.79 -22.92
C ASP A 242 2.80 -0.30 -23.22
N LEU A 243 3.76 0.17 -24.03
CA LEU A 243 3.91 1.58 -24.39
C LEU A 243 2.72 2.12 -25.21
N ALA A 244 2.23 1.34 -26.18
CA ALA A 244 1.13 1.78 -27.04
C ALA A 244 -0.18 1.86 -26.24
N VAL A 245 -0.40 0.90 -25.35
CA VAL A 245 -1.53 0.91 -24.41
C VAL A 245 -1.43 2.11 -23.47
N ALA A 246 -0.28 2.38 -22.89
CA ALA A 246 -0.08 3.54 -22.01
C ALA A 246 -0.40 4.87 -22.72
N LYS A 247 0.02 5.03 -23.98
CA LYS A 247 -0.29 6.19 -24.80
C LYS A 247 -1.78 6.33 -25.08
N ALA A 248 -2.51 5.23 -25.25
CA ALA A 248 -3.96 5.25 -25.45
C ALA A 248 -4.73 5.59 -24.16
N LEU A 249 -4.27 5.11 -23.00
CA LEU A 249 -4.91 5.32 -21.71
C LEU A 249 -4.79 6.75 -21.18
N LEU A 250 -3.68 7.45 -21.47
CA LEU A 250 -3.47 8.83 -21.00
C LEU A 250 -4.56 9.79 -21.47
N PRO A 251 -4.88 9.91 -22.77
CA PRO A 251 -5.99 10.75 -23.22
C PRO A 251 -7.36 10.20 -22.81
N ALA A 252 -7.50 8.89 -22.60
CA ALA A 252 -8.76 8.26 -22.19
C ALA A 252 -9.16 8.55 -20.74
N GLY A 253 -8.25 9.04 -19.90
CA GLY A 253 -8.62 9.46 -18.55
C GLY A 253 -8.01 8.71 -17.39
N ILE A 254 -7.02 7.83 -17.61
CA ILE A 254 -6.34 7.11 -16.52
C ILE A 254 -5.82 8.07 -15.43
N ASP A 255 -5.83 7.61 -14.16
CA ASP A 255 -5.27 8.37 -13.03
C ASP A 255 -3.97 7.76 -12.50
N VAL A 256 -3.86 6.43 -12.50
CA VAL A 256 -2.70 5.73 -11.94
C VAL A 256 -2.31 4.55 -12.82
N PHE A 257 -1.07 4.52 -13.28
CA PHE A 257 -0.47 3.29 -13.78
C PHE A 257 -0.05 2.45 -12.58
N ALA A 258 -0.61 1.25 -12.46
CA ALA A 258 -0.35 0.35 -11.34
C ALA A 258 1.05 -0.30 -11.40
N HIS A 259 1.71 -0.20 -12.53
CA HIS A 259 3.07 -0.69 -12.78
C HIS A 259 3.85 0.30 -13.64
N MET A 260 5.18 0.16 -13.62
CA MET A 260 6.03 0.87 -14.55
C MET A 260 5.77 0.42 -15.99
N ILE A 261 5.75 1.38 -16.91
CA ILE A 261 5.60 1.13 -18.36
C ILE A 261 6.91 0.59 -18.90
N GLY A 262 6.86 -0.42 -19.77
CA GLY A 262 8.02 -1.15 -20.26
C GLY A 262 9.05 -0.31 -21.01
N ASP A 263 8.58 0.69 -21.76
CA ASP A 263 9.39 1.67 -22.48
C ASP A 263 8.84 3.08 -22.29
N VAL A 264 9.70 4.09 -22.37
CA VAL A 264 9.34 5.51 -22.22
C VAL A 264 10.00 6.31 -23.35
N ASP A 265 9.17 6.76 -24.29
CA ASP A 265 9.60 7.63 -25.38
C ASP A 265 9.16 9.10 -25.21
N ASP A 266 9.50 9.96 -26.15
CA ASP A 266 9.20 11.41 -26.09
C ASP A 266 7.70 11.68 -26.16
N GLU A 267 6.96 10.88 -26.92
CA GLU A 267 5.50 11.02 -27.06
C GLU A 267 4.81 10.69 -25.74
N LEU A 268 5.18 9.61 -25.07
CA LEU A 268 4.64 9.26 -23.76
C LEU A 268 4.90 10.38 -22.73
N VAL A 269 6.12 10.92 -22.70
CA VAL A 269 6.46 12.07 -21.85
C VAL A 269 5.58 13.28 -22.15
N ALA A 270 5.38 13.60 -23.43
CA ALA A 270 4.52 14.70 -23.85
C ALA A 270 3.06 14.50 -23.42
N LEU A 271 2.57 13.26 -23.41
CA LEU A 271 1.23 12.92 -22.91
C LEU A 271 1.14 13.08 -21.39
N PHE A 272 2.14 12.65 -20.61
CA PHE A 272 2.19 12.91 -19.16
C PHE A 272 2.19 14.42 -18.84
N ARG A 273 2.93 15.22 -19.58
CA ARG A 273 2.94 16.69 -19.41
C ARG A 273 1.56 17.32 -19.62
N LYS A 274 0.73 16.75 -20.50
CA LYS A 274 -0.68 17.17 -20.69
C LYS A 274 -1.59 16.70 -19.56
N ARG A 275 -1.18 15.72 -18.77
CA ARG A 275 -1.92 15.09 -17.68
C ARG A 275 -1.10 15.04 -16.38
N PRO A 276 -0.73 16.20 -15.78
CA PRO A 276 0.22 16.27 -14.65
C PRO A 276 -0.30 15.61 -13.35
N GLY A 277 -1.59 15.27 -13.30
CA GLY A 277 -2.21 14.55 -12.17
C GLY A 277 -2.00 13.04 -12.20
N VAL A 278 -1.63 12.47 -13.36
CA VAL A 278 -1.45 11.02 -13.51
C VAL A 278 -0.18 10.56 -12.79
N ALA A 279 -0.30 9.45 -12.08
CA ALA A 279 0.79 8.85 -11.31
C ALA A 279 1.20 7.49 -11.87
N VAL A 280 2.42 7.07 -11.51
CA VAL A 280 2.95 5.73 -11.80
C VAL A 280 3.41 5.10 -10.49
N LEU A 281 3.02 3.86 -10.24
CA LEU A 281 3.56 3.03 -9.17
C LEU A 281 4.75 2.23 -9.72
N SER A 282 5.84 2.17 -8.95
CA SER A 282 7.13 1.68 -9.46
C SER A 282 7.10 0.20 -9.88
N ALA A 283 6.71 -0.69 -8.97
CA ALA A 283 6.59 -2.15 -9.18
C ALA A 283 7.76 -2.77 -10.01
N LEU A 284 8.99 -2.34 -9.74
CA LEU A 284 10.21 -2.77 -10.44
C LEU A 284 10.67 -4.18 -10.03
N GLY A 285 10.17 -4.68 -8.91
CA GLY A 285 10.63 -5.92 -8.31
C GLY A 285 10.53 -7.16 -9.21
N GLY A 286 9.53 -7.23 -10.11
CA GLY A 286 9.34 -8.37 -11.02
C GLY A 286 10.53 -8.63 -11.92
N PRO A 287 10.90 -7.72 -12.82
CA PRO A 287 12.07 -7.84 -13.71
C PRO A 287 13.39 -7.92 -12.95
N HIS A 288 13.55 -7.15 -11.87
CA HIS A 288 14.79 -7.16 -11.09
C HIS A 288 15.05 -8.50 -10.41
N ARG A 289 14.03 -9.15 -9.83
CA ARG A 289 14.15 -10.50 -9.25
C ARG A 289 14.62 -11.54 -10.26
N ALA A 290 14.33 -11.32 -11.52
CA ALA A 290 14.78 -12.21 -12.58
C ALA A 290 16.28 -12.16 -12.80
N VAL A 291 16.93 -11.06 -12.47
CA VAL A 291 18.39 -10.84 -12.59
C VAL A 291 19.07 -11.04 -11.24
N TYR A 292 18.45 -10.52 -10.19
CA TYR A 292 19.05 -10.40 -8.87
C TYR A 292 18.04 -10.79 -7.78
N ALA A 293 18.22 -11.95 -7.20
CA ALA A 293 17.39 -12.45 -6.10
C ALA A 293 18.18 -12.44 -4.78
N PRO A 294 18.28 -11.30 -4.07
CA PRO A 294 19.15 -11.13 -2.89
C PRO A 294 18.75 -12.00 -1.69
N TRP A 295 17.58 -12.63 -1.75
CA TRP A 295 17.08 -13.56 -0.74
C TRP A 295 17.50 -15.01 -1.01
N LEU A 296 18.08 -15.31 -2.18
CA LEU A 296 18.50 -16.66 -2.55
C LEU A 296 19.81 -17.07 -1.84
N GLU A 297 20.86 -16.24 -1.89
CA GLU A 297 22.11 -16.50 -1.17
C GLU A 297 23.03 -15.26 -1.10
N PRO A 298 23.45 -14.84 0.11
CA PRO A 298 22.89 -15.24 1.40
C PRO A 298 21.49 -14.66 1.62
N VAL A 299 20.61 -15.42 2.28
CA VAL A 299 19.28 -14.93 2.65
C VAL A 299 19.43 -13.78 3.63
N HIS A 300 18.76 -12.65 3.34
CA HIS A 300 18.84 -11.50 4.23
C HIS A 300 18.24 -11.83 5.60
N PRO A 301 18.94 -11.58 6.74
CA PRO A 301 18.48 -11.96 8.08
C PRO A 301 17.06 -11.48 8.40
N LEU A 302 16.68 -10.27 7.98
CA LEU A 302 15.36 -9.70 8.22
C LEU A 302 14.22 -10.50 7.55
N ILE A 303 14.49 -11.20 6.43
CA ILE A 303 13.51 -12.11 5.81
C ILE A 303 13.24 -13.28 6.75
N LEU A 304 14.30 -13.85 7.35
CA LEU A 304 14.21 -15.00 8.26
C LEU A 304 13.45 -14.68 9.56
N GLU A 305 13.26 -13.42 9.90
CA GLU A 305 12.44 -13.02 11.05
C GLU A 305 10.94 -13.23 10.78
N THR A 306 10.53 -13.31 9.53
CA THR A 306 9.11 -13.40 9.12
C THR A 306 8.80 -14.60 8.23
N VAL A 307 9.80 -15.21 7.60
CA VAL A 307 9.66 -16.34 6.67
C VAL A 307 10.46 -17.51 7.19
N ARG A 308 9.83 -18.69 7.29
CA ARG A 308 10.50 -19.88 7.82
C ARG A 308 11.59 -20.38 6.87
N PRO A 309 12.71 -20.90 7.38
CA PRO A 309 13.80 -21.44 6.55
C PRO A 309 13.33 -22.50 5.54
N GLU A 310 12.35 -23.32 5.90
CA GLU A 310 11.82 -24.36 5.00
C GLU A 310 11.08 -23.76 3.81
N GLN A 311 10.41 -22.62 3.99
CA GLN A 311 9.75 -21.91 2.89
C GLN A 311 10.79 -21.32 1.93
N ILE A 312 11.86 -20.73 2.47
CA ILE A 312 12.99 -20.23 1.67
C ILE A 312 13.62 -21.37 0.87
N LYS A 313 13.92 -22.51 1.53
CA LYS A 313 14.50 -23.68 0.86
C LYS A 313 13.62 -24.22 -0.26
N ARG A 314 12.28 -24.27 -0.06
CA ARG A 314 11.34 -24.68 -1.11
C ARG A 314 11.32 -23.69 -2.27
N LEU A 315 11.42 -22.40 -1.96
CA LEU A 315 11.44 -21.35 -2.96
C LEU A 315 12.72 -21.43 -3.81
N GLN A 316 13.87 -21.56 -3.17
CA GLN A 316 15.17 -21.77 -3.83
C GLN A 316 15.13 -22.95 -4.81
N GLY A 317 14.51 -24.07 -4.40
CA GLY A 317 14.33 -25.24 -5.27
C GLY A 317 13.35 -25.04 -6.45
N ARG A 318 12.50 -24.02 -6.42
CA ARG A 318 11.55 -23.69 -7.51
C ARG A 318 12.11 -22.67 -8.51
N PHE A 319 13.10 -21.89 -8.12
CA PHE A 319 13.69 -20.90 -9.03
C PHE A 319 14.58 -21.60 -10.06
N PRO A 320 14.21 -21.55 -11.35
CA PRO A 320 15.03 -22.16 -12.38
C PRO A 320 16.37 -21.43 -12.46
N ILE A 321 17.45 -22.20 -12.53
CA ILE A 321 18.76 -21.66 -12.93
C ILE A 321 18.59 -21.12 -14.34
N ARG A 322 18.66 -19.81 -14.52
CA ARG A 322 18.55 -19.18 -15.83
C ARG A 322 19.83 -19.40 -16.65
N ASN A 323 19.65 -19.79 -17.88
CA ASN A 323 20.76 -19.79 -18.83
C ASN A 323 21.20 -18.34 -19.18
N ALA A 324 22.33 -18.20 -19.87
CA ALA A 324 22.90 -16.89 -20.19
C ALA A 324 21.92 -16.00 -20.99
N ASP A 325 21.18 -16.56 -21.95
CA ASP A 325 20.24 -15.82 -22.79
C ASP A 325 19.02 -15.33 -22.00
N GLN A 326 18.50 -16.15 -21.08
CA GLN A 326 17.40 -15.76 -20.20
C GLN A 326 17.81 -14.64 -19.24
N ARG A 327 19.05 -14.71 -18.74
CA ARG A 327 19.60 -13.67 -17.87
C ARG A 327 19.77 -12.36 -18.65
N ALA A 328 20.38 -12.42 -19.83
CA ALA A 328 20.57 -11.24 -20.68
C ALA A 328 19.25 -10.54 -21.03
N ARG A 329 18.20 -11.32 -21.39
CA ARG A 329 16.84 -10.75 -21.62
C ARG A 329 16.26 -10.08 -20.38
N SER A 330 16.47 -10.66 -19.20
CA SER A 330 15.99 -10.08 -17.94
C SER A 330 16.75 -8.80 -17.59
N GLU A 331 18.04 -8.77 -17.80
CA GLU A 331 18.89 -7.57 -17.61
C GLU A 331 18.48 -6.45 -18.56
N ASP A 332 18.20 -6.76 -19.82
CA ASP A 332 17.73 -5.78 -20.78
C ASP A 332 16.35 -5.21 -20.41
N ALA A 333 15.42 -6.08 -20.01
CA ALA A 333 14.11 -5.64 -19.51
C ALA A 333 14.24 -4.74 -18.25
N TRP A 334 15.09 -5.12 -17.30
CA TRP A 334 15.41 -4.30 -16.13
C TRP A 334 15.98 -2.93 -16.53
N ASN A 335 16.96 -2.93 -17.43
CA ASN A 335 17.63 -1.70 -17.87
C ASN A 335 16.66 -0.74 -18.59
N ARG A 336 15.69 -1.25 -19.35
CA ARG A 336 14.64 -0.42 -19.96
C ARG A 336 13.76 0.22 -18.89
N LEU A 337 13.24 -0.56 -17.94
CA LEU A 337 12.42 -0.06 -16.84
C LEU A 337 13.16 0.96 -15.97
N ALA A 338 14.42 0.70 -15.63
CA ALA A 338 15.27 1.59 -14.86
C ALA A 338 15.46 2.94 -15.55
N ARG A 339 15.76 2.94 -16.85
CA ARG A 339 15.84 4.19 -17.63
C ARG A 339 14.49 4.90 -17.70
N GLY A 340 13.41 4.16 -17.89
CA GLY A 340 12.05 4.71 -17.98
C GLY A 340 11.62 5.42 -16.69
N ILE A 341 11.76 4.76 -15.54
CA ILE A 341 11.33 5.37 -14.25
C ILE A 341 12.21 6.57 -13.89
N LYS A 342 13.51 6.50 -14.16
CA LYS A 342 14.42 7.63 -13.97
C LYS A 342 13.96 8.82 -14.80
N ARG A 343 13.71 8.61 -16.09
CA ARG A 343 13.24 9.64 -17.01
C ARG A 343 11.92 10.27 -16.55
N LEU A 344 10.89 9.45 -16.26
CA LEU A 344 9.61 9.96 -15.77
C LEU A 344 9.77 10.76 -14.47
N SER A 345 10.64 10.31 -13.56
CA SER A 345 10.95 11.03 -12.33
C SER A 345 11.61 12.38 -12.61
N GLU A 346 12.54 12.47 -13.56
CA GLU A 346 13.23 13.72 -13.95
C GLU A 346 12.25 14.68 -14.64
N GLU A 347 11.28 14.17 -15.38
CA GLU A 347 10.20 14.94 -16.02
C GLU A 347 9.09 15.39 -15.05
N GLY A 348 9.21 15.08 -13.76
CA GLY A 348 8.27 15.50 -12.72
C GLY A 348 6.97 14.71 -12.66
N VAL A 349 6.90 13.54 -13.32
CA VAL A 349 5.76 12.63 -13.17
C VAL A 349 5.70 12.14 -11.72
N LYS A 350 4.50 12.07 -11.15
CA LYS A 350 4.28 11.54 -9.81
C LYS A 350 4.61 10.06 -9.75
N ILE A 351 5.70 9.71 -9.06
CA ILE A 351 6.10 8.32 -8.84
C ILE A 351 5.79 7.94 -7.39
N GLY A 352 4.92 6.95 -7.21
CA GLY A 352 4.69 6.29 -5.93
C GLY A 352 5.36 4.92 -5.89
N VAL A 353 5.42 4.32 -4.72
CA VAL A 353 5.91 2.94 -4.56
C VAL A 353 4.74 1.96 -4.64
N GLY A 354 4.88 0.92 -5.46
CA GLY A 354 4.06 -0.26 -5.47
C GLY A 354 4.96 -1.48 -5.44
N THR A 355 4.69 -2.44 -4.56
CA THR A 355 5.57 -3.60 -4.40
C THR A 355 5.11 -4.81 -5.20
N ASP A 356 3.83 -4.85 -5.57
CA ASP A 356 3.16 -6.06 -6.07
C ASP A 356 3.30 -7.25 -5.09
N GLY A 357 3.49 -6.93 -3.81
CA GLY A 357 3.70 -7.89 -2.72
C GLY A 357 2.47 -8.78 -2.51
N GLY A 358 2.69 -10.07 -2.23
CA GLY A 358 1.61 -11.04 -2.06
C GLY A 358 0.97 -11.53 -3.35
N GLY A 359 1.57 -11.20 -4.51
CA GLY A 359 1.15 -11.66 -5.82
C GLY A 359 1.39 -13.15 -6.07
N GLN A 360 1.44 -13.54 -7.35
CA GLN A 360 1.50 -14.97 -7.74
C GLN A 360 2.84 -15.65 -7.44
N GLN A 361 3.91 -14.89 -7.39
CA GLN A 361 5.24 -15.46 -7.19
C GLN A 361 5.52 -15.54 -5.69
N GLY A 362 5.84 -16.72 -5.21
CA GLY A 362 6.02 -16.99 -3.78
C GLY A 362 7.16 -16.23 -3.09
N ASP A 363 7.95 -15.46 -3.83
CA ASP A 363 9.04 -14.59 -3.36
C ASP A 363 8.61 -13.13 -3.13
N GLN A 364 7.35 -12.79 -3.41
CA GLN A 364 6.79 -11.46 -3.16
C GLN A 364 6.42 -11.31 -1.68
N PHE A 365 7.41 -11.41 -0.79
CA PHE A 365 7.22 -11.37 0.66
C PHE A 365 6.59 -10.06 1.12
N ILE A 366 5.46 -10.17 1.80
CA ILE A 366 4.72 -9.02 2.35
C ILE A 366 5.62 -8.22 3.30
N GLY A 367 5.68 -6.92 3.08
CA GLY A 367 6.45 -5.96 3.85
C GLY A 367 7.93 -5.90 3.46
N TRP A 368 8.62 -7.02 3.34
CA TRP A 368 10.02 -7.04 2.87
C TRP A 368 10.19 -6.42 1.48
N THR A 369 9.27 -6.74 0.56
CA THR A 369 9.29 -6.22 -0.82
C THR A 369 9.30 -4.69 -0.87
N MET A 370 8.78 -4.00 0.16
CA MET A 370 8.86 -2.54 0.24
C MET A 370 10.31 -2.07 0.26
N HIS A 371 11.15 -2.62 1.12
CA HIS A 371 12.56 -2.24 1.21
C HIS A 371 13.36 -2.64 -0.04
N ALA A 372 13.01 -3.77 -0.66
CA ALA A 372 13.61 -4.20 -1.92
C ALA A 372 13.24 -3.22 -3.05
N GLU A 373 12.01 -2.74 -3.08
CA GLU A 373 11.54 -1.79 -4.09
C GLU A 373 12.21 -0.41 -3.96
N LEU A 374 12.44 0.07 -2.72
CA LEU A 374 13.22 1.30 -2.49
C LEU A 374 14.65 1.17 -3.03
N GLU A 375 15.28 0.02 -2.82
CA GLU A 375 16.61 -0.26 -3.36
C GLU A 375 16.60 -0.30 -4.89
N ASN A 376 15.59 -0.96 -5.50
CA ASN A 376 15.40 -0.99 -6.94
C ASN A 376 15.29 0.42 -7.53
N MET A 377 14.53 1.31 -6.91
CA MET A 377 14.39 2.69 -7.37
C MET A 377 15.71 3.47 -7.30
N VAL A 378 16.51 3.26 -6.25
CA VAL A 378 17.85 3.87 -6.15
C VAL A 378 18.80 3.26 -7.20
N MET A 379 18.78 1.95 -7.42
CA MET A 379 19.54 1.28 -8.48
C MET A 379 19.14 1.78 -9.88
N ALA A 380 17.88 2.15 -10.07
CA ALA A 380 17.40 2.79 -11.30
C ALA A 380 17.87 4.25 -11.46
N GLY A 381 18.58 4.82 -10.47
CA GLY A 381 19.16 6.16 -10.51
C GLY A 381 18.32 7.28 -9.90
N ILE A 382 17.31 6.94 -9.11
CA ILE A 382 16.54 7.93 -8.32
C ILE A 382 17.26 8.16 -7.00
N SER A 383 17.44 9.42 -6.57
CA SER A 383 18.12 9.71 -5.30
C SER A 383 17.36 9.16 -4.08
N PRO A 384 18.04 8.74 -3.00
CA PRO A 384 17.40 8.24 -1.80
C PRO A 384 16.34 9.18 -1.22
N SER A 385 16.57 10.49 -1.27
CA SER A 385 15.59 11.49 -0.80
C SER A 385 14.29 11.44 -1.63
N ARG A 386 14.39 11.38 -2.96
CA ARG A 386 13.21 11.28 -3.84
C ARG A 386 12.49 9.94 -3.66
N VAL A 387 13.23 8.85 -3.45
CA VAL A 387 12.67 7.54 -3.16
C VAL A 387 11.89 7.54 -1.84
N LEU A 388 12.40 8.17 -0.77
CA LEU A 388 11.68 8.29 0.49
C LEU A 388 10.39 9.13 0.33
N VAL A 389 10.43 10.21 -0.43
CA VAL A 389 9.21 11.00 -0.75
C VAL A 389 8.21 10.15 -1.53
N ALA A 390 8.67 9.38 -2.51
CA ALA A 390 7.81 8.46 -3.26
C ALA A 390 7.15 7.42 -2.36
N ALA A 391 7.91 6.83 -1.43
CA ALA A 391 7.48 5.78 -0.51
C ALA A 391 6.61 6.27 0.67
N THR A 392 6.46 7.57 0.82
CA THR A 392 5.73 8.18 1.93
C THR A 392 4.66 9.14 1.40
N ARG A 393 4.97 10.41 1.24
CA ARG A 393 4.01 11.44 0.83
C ARG A 393 3.35 11.13 -0.51
N THR A 394 4.13 10.85 -1.56
CA THR A 394 3.55 10.68 -2.90
C THR A 394 2.63 9.46 -2.97
N SER A 395 3.02 8.31 -2.38
CA SER A 395 2.14 7.15 -2.30
C SER A 395 0.86 7.45 -1.49
N ALA A 396 0.97 8.17 -0.37
CA ALA A 396 -0.21 8.57 0.41
C ALA A 396 -1.15 9.47 -0.40
N GLU A 397 -0.63 10.47 -1.12
CA GLU A 397 -1.39 11.34 -2.02
C GLU A 397 -2.09 10.55 -3.14
N ILE A 398 -1.37 9.59 -3.78
CA ILE A 398 -1.93 8.70 -4.81
C ILE A 398 -3.10 7.89 -4.25
N LEU A 399 -3.05 7.48 -3.00
CA LEU A 399 -4.09 6.68 -2.35
C LEU A 399 -5.19 7.52 -1.67
N GLY A 400 -5.11 8.86 -1.73
CA GLY A 400 -6.05 9.76 -1.04
C GLY A 400 -6.00 9.63 0.48
N GLN A 401 -4.81 9.41 1.03
CA GLN A 401 -4.54 9.31 2.45
C GLN A 401 -3.84 10.57 2.96
N ASP A 402 -4.57 11.69 3.01
CA ASP A 402 -4.02 13.01 3.29
C ASP A 402 -3.41 13.16 4.68
N ASP A 403 -3.74 12.28 5.62
CA ASP A 403 -3.20 12.28 6.99
C ASP A 403 -1.91 11.45 7.14
N LEU A 404 -1.43 10.79 6.06
CA LEU A 404 -0.23 9.94 6.04
C LEU A 404 0.95 10.58 5.28
N GLY A 405 2.07 9.91 5.34
CA GLY A 405 3.25 10.13 4.51
C GLY A 405 4.14 11.31 4.89
N MET A 406 3.81 12.03 5.97
CA MET A 406 4.61 13.15 6.46
C MET A 406 4.65 13.20 7.98
N ILE A 407 5.79 13.64 8.53
CA ILE A 407 5.89 14.03 9.94
C ILE A 407 5.69 15.55 10.02
N ALA A 408 4.43 15.93 10.21
CA ALA A 408 4.00 17.33 10.28
C ALA A 408 2.79 17.46 11.23
N ALA A 409 2.61 18.64 11.81
CA ALA A 409 1.48 18.89 12.69
C ALA A 409 0.15 18.56 12.04
N GLY A 410 -0.74 17.88 12.77
CA GLY A 410 -2.05 17.41 12.29
C GLY A 410 -2.03 16.06 11.58
N LYS A 411 -0.89 15.58 11.09
CA LYS A 411 -0.76 14.27 10.46
C LYS A 411 -0.82 13.14 11.49
N SER A 412 -1.20 11.96 11.04
CA SER A 412 -1.19 10.75 11.87
C SER A 412 0.23 10.38 12.30
N ALA A 413 0.41 10.03 13.55
CA ALA A 413 1.72 9.69 14.10
C ALA A 413 2.14 8.26 13.71
N ASP A 414 2.34 8.05 12.41
CA ASP A 414 2.90 6.84 11.81
C ASP A 414 4.34 7.12 11.39
N PHE A 415 5.30 6.48 12.05
CA PHE A 415 6.72 6.72 11.80
C PHE A 415 7.59 5.50 12.12
N VAL A 416 8.77 5.48 11.53
CA VAL A 416 9.78 4.43 11.71
C VAL A 416 11.04 5.05 12.29
N VAL A 417 11.58 4.44 13.34
CA VAL A 417 12.87 4.76 13.95
C VAL A 417 13.91 3.80 13.40
N LEU A 418 14.95 4.36 12.81
CA LEU A 418 16.04 3.63 12.16
C LEU A 418 17.35 3.81 12.92
N ASP A 419 18.19 2.77 12.91
CA ASP A 419 19.53 2.79 13.50
C ASP A 419 20.59 3.49 12.63
N ALA A 420 20.22 3.83 11.37
CA ALA A 420 21.13 4.49 10.44
C ALA A 420 20.36 5.38 9.45
N ASN A 421 21.07 6.32 8.80
CA ASN A 421 20.51 7.28 7.88
C ASN A 421 20.22 6.65 6.50
N PRO A 422 18.95 6.60 6.04
CA PRO A 422 18.60 6.05 4.72
C PRO A 422 18.97 6.98 3.55
N LEU A 423 19.34 8.24 3.82
CA LEU A 423 19.85 9.13 2.77
C LEU A 423 21.30 8.81 2.39
N ASP A 424 22.08 8.22 3.29
CA ASP A 424 23.45 7.77 3.00
C ASP A 424 23.44 6.44 2.24
N ASP A 425 22.52 5.56 2.60
CA ASP A 425 22.29 4.27 1.95
C ASP A 425 20.82 3.87 2.17
N ILE A 426 20.05 3.73 1.10
CA ILE A 426 18.63 3.39 1.17
C ILE A 426 18.38 2.06 1.89
N ARG A 427 19.36 1.12 1.90
CA ARG A 427 19.29 -0.15 2.62
C ARG A 427 19.19 0.04 4.14
N ASN A 428 19.54 1.22 4.65
CA ASN A 428 19.36 1.56 6.06
C ASN A 428 17.89 1.64 6.48
N THR A 429 16.94 1.71 5.55
CA THR A 429 15.51 1.54 5.85
C THR A 429 15.19 0.18 6.48
N ARG A 430 16.05 -0.82 6.30
CA ARG A 430 15.95 -2.16 6.90
C ARG A 430 16.44 -2.20 8.34
N ARG A 431 17.17 -1.20 8.79
CA ARG A 431 17.73 -1.11 10.16
C ARG A 431 16.71 -0.51 11.11
N ILE A 432 15.56 -1.19 11.21
CA ILE A 432 14.40 -0.75 11.98
C ILE A 432 14.64 -1.00 13.47
N SER A 433 14.75 0.06 14.27
CA SER A 433 14.77 0.01 15.72
C SER A 433 13.34 -0.14 16.25
N GLU A 434 12.45 0.77 15.89
CA GLU A 434 11.06 0.77 16.34
C GLU A 434 10.12 1.23 15.21
N VAL A 435 8.86 0.79 15.29
CA VAL A 435 7.77 1.25 14.42
C VAL A 435 6.65 1.79 15.30
N TYR A 436 6.11 2.93 14.92
CA TYR A 436 4.94 3.52 15.56
C TYR A 436 3.83 3.68 14.53
N LEU A 437 2.64 3.19 14.88
CA LEU A 437 1.43 3.38 14.11
C LEU A 437 0.40 4.12 14.97
N ARG A 438 -0.12 5.22 14.47
CA ARG A 438 -1.10 6.06 15.20
C ARG A 438 -0.61 6.37 16.61
N GLY A 439 0.69 6.70 16.75
CA GLY A 439 1.36 7.02 18.01
C GLY A 439 1.57 5.85 18.97
N ARG A 440 1.27 4.62 18.58
CA ARG A 440 1.55 3.41 19.36
C ARG A 440 2.74 2.64 18.79
N ARG A 441 3.63 2.21 19.66
CA ARG A 441 4.72 1.32 19.29
C ARG A 441 4.15 -0.05 18.91
N VAL A 442 4.53 -0.55 17.74
CA VAL A 442 4.23 -1.92 17.28
C VAL A 442 5.07 -2.90 18.08
N ASP A 443 4.45 -3.92 18.63
CA ASP A 443 5.13 -4.99 19.35
C ASP A 443 5.76 -6.01 18.37
N ARG A 444 6.89 -5.59 17.74
CA ARG A 444 7.62 -6.39 16.76
C ARG A 444 8.16 -7.69 17.36
N GLU A 445 8.50 -7.70 18.66
CA GLU A 445 9.02 -8.90 19.33
C GLU A 445 7.92 -9.97 19.47
N ARG A 446 6.71 -9.56 19.87
CA ARG A 446 5.54 -10.46 19.94
C ARG A 446 5.22 -11.05 18.57
N LEU A 447 5.19 -10.21 17.52
CA LEU A 447 4.93 -10.64 16.15
C LEU A 447 5.96 -11.67 15.69
N ARG A 448 7.25 -11.40 15.87
CA ARG A 448 8.34 -12.30 15.50
C ARG A 448 8.24 -13.65 16.24
N LYS A 449 7.97 -13.63 17.54
CA LYS A 449 7.77 -14.85 18.33
C LYS A 449 6.58 -15.67 17.82
N ALA A 450 5.48 -15.00 17.47
CA ALA A 450 4.31 -15.68 16.94
C ALA A 450 4.61 -16.37 15.59
N TRP A 451 5.30 -15.71 14.66
CA TRP A 451 5.70 -16.34 13.39
C TRP A 451 6.69 -17.48 13.56
N ALA A 452 7.64 -17.36 14.48
CA ALA A 452 8.57 -18.46 14.80
C ALA A 452 7.84 -19.68 15.37
N ALA A 453 6.76 -19.48 16.13
CA ALA A 453 5.96 -20.55 16.72
C ALA A 453 4.94 -21.20 15.76
N GLY A 454 4.80 -20.69 14.53
CA GLY A 454 3.87 -21.27 13.56
C GLY A 454 2.94 -20.27 12.87
N GLY A 455 2.94 -19.02 13.29
CA GLY A 455 2.22 -17.91 12.68
C GLY A 455 1.09 -17.37 13.55
N LEU A 456 0.65 -16.13 13.21
CA LEU A 456 -0.58 -15.54 13.73
C LEU A 456 -1.81 -16.13 13.03
N ALA A 457 -1.59 -16.79 11.89
CA ALA A 457 -2.58 -17.47 11.07
C ALA A 457 -2.32 -18.98 11.04
N ASN A 458 -2.60 -19.65 12.13
CA ASN A 458 -2.73 -21.12 12.14
C ASN A 458 -4.16 -21.53 11.80
#